data_dd12820ce804fc69194d71c363518ab7
#
_entry.id   dd12820ce804fc69194d71c363518ab7
#
_cell.length_a   1.000
_cell.length_b   1.000
_cell.length_c   1.000
_cell.angle_alpha   90.00
_cell.angle_beta   90.00
_cell.angle_gamma   90.00
#
_symmetry.space_group_name_H-M   'P 1'
#
loop_
_entity.id
_entity.type
_entity.pdbx_description
1 polymer ?
#
loop_
_entity_poly.entity_id
_entity_poly.type
_entity_poly.pdbx_seq_one_letter_code
_entity_poly.pdbx_strand_id
1 'polypeptide(L)'
;GLIDSVYEKKKVEKKDLKSIVDQVKNGKIEGVNITVPFKKEIIDLLDHVHGDALLTQSVNTLCRRSNKVYGYNTDTEGFKESLRDGHIEYRNKNILILGAGGVTSSILEAFINNAKKIYITNRTKKKAEELKKLGDTSIATLQRKKETIEIIDWGKKPKICDIVINTTSVGLIKDENLDLDFKDYKNNKNVLFYDLIYNPKETNFLKDAKLRGNKTMNGKMMFLWQAQIAFKIWTNISPTIDDEVIRLLDWWLKLEF
;
A
#
# COMPACT_ATOMS: atom_id res chain seq x y z
N GLY A 1 22.56 14.28 -11.67
CA GLY A 1 21.93 12.98 -11.49
C GLY A 1 22.88 11.99 -10.85
N LEU A 2 22.38 10.91 -10.35
CA LEU A 2 23.18 9.78 -9.82
C LEU A 2 23.64 8.92 -11.02
N ILE A 3 24.73 9.33 -11.69
CA ILE A 3 25.17 8.75 -12.98
C ILE A 3 25.67 7.30 -12.80
N ASP A 4 26.17 6.95 -11.60
CA ASP A 4 26.79 5.66 -11.32
C ASP A 4 25.92 4.75 -10.41
N SER A 5 24.63 5.02 -10.31
CA SER A 5 23.74 4.23 -9.45
C SER A 5 23.00 3.16 -10.26
N VAL A 6 22.96 1.95 -9.71
CA VAL A 6 22.25 0.80 -10.30
C VAL A 6 21.13 0.38 -9.38
N TYR A 7 19.94 0.14 -9.92
CA TYR A 7 18.81 -0.43 -9.22
C TYR A 7 18.42 -1.75 -9.88
N GLU A 8 18.56 -2.85 -9.13
CA GLU A 8 18.36 -4.20 -9.63
C GLU A 8 17.22 -4.92 -8.91
N LYS A 9 16.45 -5.70 -9.66
CA LYS A 9 15.46 -6.63 -9.12
C LYS A 9 16.12 -7.96 -8.79
N LYS A 10 15.98 -8.41 -7.54
CA LYS A 10 16.55 -9.69 -7.08
C LYS A 10 15.48 -10.57 -6.43
N LYS A 11 15.27 -11.76 -6.97
CA LYS A 11 14.46 -12.79 -6.33
C LYS A 11 15.27 -13.46 -5.22
N VAL A 12 14.70 -13.53 -4.03
CA VAL A 12 15.36 -14.08 -2.84
C VAL A 12 14.44 -15.02 -2.08
N GLU A 13 15.00 -15.86 -1.24
CA GLU A 13 14.29 -16.72 -0.28
C GLU A 13 14.45 -16.17 1.14
N LYS A 14 13.66 -16.67 2.07
CA LYS A 14 13.73 -16.26 3.49
C LYS A 14 15.14 -16.40 4.10
N LYS A 15 15.86 -17.46 3.74
CA LYS A 15 17.23 -17.70 4.21
C LYS A 15 18.23 -16.62 3.78
N ASP A 16 17.94 -15.89 2.69
CA ASP A 16 18.82 -14.87 2.14
C ASP A 16 18.67 -13.50 2.83
N LEU A 17 17.58 -13.29 3.57
CA LEU A 17 17.24 -11.97 4.15
C LEU A 17 18.36 -11.45 5.06
N LYS A 18 18.93 -12.30 5.91
CA LYS A 18 20.04 -11.91 6.79
C LYS A 18 21.25 -11.45 5.99
N SER A 19 21.63 -12.18 4.94
CA SER A 19 22.74 -11.81 4.06
C SER A 19 22.51 -10.46 3.38
N ILE A 20 21.28 -10.16 2.99
CA ILE A 20 20.93 -8.86 2.39
C ILE A 20 21.07 -7.74 3.42
N VAL A 21 20.55 -7.94 4.64
CA VAL A 21 20.70 -6.96 5.72
C VAL A 21 22.18 -6.71 6.04
N ASP A 22 23.00 -7.77 6.09
CA ASP A 22 24.44 -7.66 6.31
C ASP A 22 25.14 -6.89 5.17
N GLN A 23 24.72 -7.08 3.90
CA GLN A 23 25.25 -6.32 2.76
C GLN A 23 24.90 -4.83 2.85
N VAL A 24 23.69 -4.49 3.30
CA VAL A 24 23.31 -3.09 3.58
C VAL A 24 24.15 -2.56 4.75
N LYS A 25 24.28 -3.30 5.84
CA LYS A 25 25.04 -2.90 7.02
C LYS A 25 26.51 -2.59 6.70
N ASN A 26 27.11 -3.41 5.84
CA ASN A 26 28.52 -3.27 5.43
C ASN A 26 28.74 -2.28 4.27
N GLY A 27 27.70 -1.64 3.76
CA GLY A 27 27.77 -0.64 2.68
C GLY A 27 28.07 -1.23 1.30
N LYS A 28 27.82 -2.53 1.09
CA LYS A 28 27.86 -3.15 -0.25
C LYS A 28 26.62 -2.80 -1.08
N ILE A 29 25.51 -2.53 -0.39
CA ILE A 29 24.24 -2.09 -0.95
C ILE A 29 23.80 -0.86 -0.15
N GLU A 30 23.51 0.25 -0.81
CA GLU A 30 23.11 1.50 -0.15
C GLU A 30 21.70 1.42 0.45
N GLY A 31 20.80 0.71 -0.23
CA GLY A 31 19.43 0.51 0.23
C GLY A 31 18.72 -0.59 -0.52
N VAL A 32 17.59 -1.05 0.01
CA VAL A 32 16.80 -2.14 -0.56
C VAL A 32 15.32 -1.84 -0.41
N ASN A 33 14.53 -2.08 -1.48
CA ASN A 33 13.10 -2.26 -1.31
C ASN A 33 12.76 -3.72 -1.02
N ILE A 34 11.94 -3.93 -0.01
CA ILE A 34 11.39 -5.23 0.37
C ILE A 34 9.95 -5.33 -0.10
N THR A 35 9.64 -6.42 -0.78
CA THR A 35 8.26 -6.71 -1.23
C THR A 35 7.73 -8.02 -0.61
N VAL A 36 6.54 -8.41 -1.01
CA VAL A 36 5.88 -9.65 -0.57
C VAL A 36 6.80 -10.87 -0.84
N PRO A 37 6.89 -11.82 0.13
CA PRO A 37 6.17 -11.89 1.39
C PRO A 37 6.93 -11.31 2.60
N PHE A 38 8.07 -10.66 2.43
CA PHE A 38 9.09 -10.46 3.46
C PHE A 38 8.98 -9.16 4.28
N LYS A 39 8.00 -8.30 4.00
CA LYS A 39 7.85 -6.98 4.66
C LYS A 39 7.73 -7.04 6.19
N LYS A 40 7.12 -8.11 6.73
CA LYS A 40 7.02 -8.35 8.16
C LYS A 40 8.25 -9.08 8.71
N GLU A 41 8.70 -10.11 7.98
CA GLU A 41 9.78 -11.00 8.45
C GLU A 41 11.13 -10.29 8.55
N ILE A 42 11.37 -9.26 7.74
CA ILE A 42 12.62 -8.50 7.75
C ILE A 42 12.81 -7.70 9.04
N ILE A 43 11.73 -7.36 9.75
CA ILE A 43 11.75 -6.49 10.94
C ILE A 43 12.70 -7.00 12.01
N ASP A 44 12.66 -8.30 12.28
CA ASP A 44 13.45 -8.95 13.33
C ASP A 44 14.97 -8.94 13.04
N LEU A 45 15.37 -8.60 11.82
CA LEU A 45 16.77 -8.56 11.38
C LEU A 45 17.35 -7.15 11.39
N LEU A 46 16.56 -6.11 11.71
CA LEU A 46 16.95 -4.72 11.60
C LEU A 46 17.46 -4.17 12.93
N ASP A 47 18.41 -3.23 12.87
CA ASP A 47 18.88 -2.52 14.07
C ASP A 47 17.83 -1.51 14.57
N HIS A 48 17.05 -0.91 13.66
CA HIS A 48 15.99 0.05 13.97
C HIS A 48 14.83 -0.02 12.99
N VAL A 49 13.61 0.18 13.49
CA VAL A 49 12.39 0.28 12.68
C VAL A 49 11.74 1.64 12.94
N HIS A 50 11.51 2.40 11.88
CA HIS A 50 10.89 3.73 11.96
C HIS A 50 9.40 3.63 12.33
N GLY A 51 8.84 4.68 12.96
CA GLY A 51 7.51 4.69 13.56
C GLY A 51 6.38 4.05 12.75
N ASP A 52 6.16 4.50 11.52
CA ASP A 52 5.07 3.95 10.68
C ASP A 52 5.29 2.47 10.34
N ALA A 53 6.54 2.07 10.10
CA ALA A 53 6.88 0.68 9.84
C ALA A 53 6.65 -0.21 11.08
N LEU A 54 6.87 0.35 12.28
CA LEU A 54 6.59 -0.34 13.53
C LEU A 54 5.08 -0.49 13.76
N LEU A 55 4.30 0.57 13.54
CA LEU A 55 2.84 0.56 13.70
C LEU A 55 2.15 -0.41 12.72
N THR A 56 2.61 -0.42 11.48
CA THR A 56 2.05 -1.28 10.42
C THR A 56 2.61 -2.70 10.42
N GLN A 57 3.67 -2.97 11.22
CA GLN A 57 4.43 -4.23 11.17
C GLN A 57 4.82 -4.60 9.73
N SER A 58 5.25 -3.59 8.95
CA SER A 58 5.55 -3.72 7.53
C SER A 58 6.69 -2.79 7.14
N VAL A 59 7.81 -3.35 6.73
CA VAL A 59 8.98 -2.63 6.20
C VAL A 59 9.10 -2.91 4.72
N ASN A 60 9.11 -1.87 3.90
CA ASN A 60 9.32 -1.97 2.46
C ASN A 60 10.60 -1.28 1.98
N THR A 61 11.33 -0.57 2.84
CA THR A 61 12.53 0.16 2.47
C THR A 61 13.59 0.03 3.58
N LEU A 62 14.78 -0.42 3.22
CA LEU A 62 15.96 -0.46 4.08
C LEU A 62 16.96 0.62 3.69
N CYS A 63 17.61 1.21 4.67
CA CYS A 63 18.65 2.21 4.48
C CYS A 63 19.73 2.05 5.56
N ARG A 64 21.00 2.23 5.18
CA ARG A 64 22.12 2.27 6.13
C ARG A 64 22.29 3.68 6.70
N ARG A 65 22.46 3.77 8.02
CA ARG A 65 22.90 5.00 8.70
C ARG A 65 23.90 4.62 9.80
N SER A 66 25.11 5.15 9.73
CA SER A 66 26.16 4.95 10.75
C SER A 66 26.34 3.47 11.16
N ASN A 67 26.54 2.57 10.20
CA ASN A 67 26.71 1.13 10.40
C ASN A 67 25.51 0.38 11.01
N LYS A 68 24.33 0.98 11.00
CA LYS A 68 23.07 0.38 11.41
C LYS A 68 22.10 0.35 10.23
N VAL A 69 21.24 -0.66 10.20
CA VAL A 69 20.20 -0.81 9.18
C VAL A 69 18.86 -0.37 9.75
N TYR A 70 18.26 0.61 9.08
CA TYR A 70 16.95 1.18 9.41
C TYR A 70 15.91 0.68 8.44
N GLY A 71 14.75 0.28 8.96
CA GLY A 71 13.57 -0.11 8.19
C GLY A 71 12.50 0.98 8.19
N TYR A 72 11.94 1.24 7.02
CA TYR A 72 10.89 2.23 6.78
C TYR A 72 9.70 1.60 6.07
N ASN A 73 8.54 2.24 6.22
CA ASN A 73 7.35 1.97 5.42
C ASN A 73 7.02 3.22 4.58
N THR A 74 7.20 3.12 3.27
CA THR A 74 6.86 4.20 2.34
C THR A 74 5.49 4.01 1.70
N ASP A 75 4.83 2.86 1.89
CA ASP A 75 3.52 2.57 1.32
C ASP A 75 2.42 3.45 1.93
N THR A 76 2.45 3.66 3.26
CA THR A 76 1.43 4.47 3.96
C THR A 76 1.40 5.90 3.43
N GLU A 77 2.57 6.56 3.39
CA GLU A 77 2.63 7.94 2.91
C GLU A 77 2.45 8.01 1.39
N GLY A 78 3.01 7.04 0.64
CA GLY A 78 2.79 6.95 -0.81
C GLY A 78 1.31 6.84 -1.18
N PHE A 79 0.54 6.08 -0.39
CA PHE A 79 -0.90 5.99 -0.57
C PHE A 79 -1.60 7.31 -0.24
N LYS A 80 -1.26 7.98 0.88
CA LYS A 80 -1.81 9.29 1.24
C LYS A 80 -1.53 10.35 0.16
N GLU A 81 -0.30 10.38 -0.35
CA GLU A 81 0.07 11.30 -1.44
C GLU A 81 -0.74 11.01 -2.72
N SER A 82 -0.99 9.73 -3.04
CA SER A 82 -1.83 9.39 -4.19
C SER A 82 -3.26 9.88 -4.06
N LEU A 83 -3.84 9.85 -2.85
CA LEU A 83 -5.17 10.41 -2.60
C LEU A 83 -5.16 11.94 -2.68
N ARG A 84 -4.10 12.59 -2.17
CA ARG A 84 -3.92 14.05 -2.22
C ARG A 84 -3.79 14.53 -3.67
N ASP A 85 -2.98 13.86 -4.46
CA ASP A 85 -2.77 14.12 -5.88
C ASP A 85 -4.07 13.96 -6.69
N GLY A 86 -4.87 12.93 -6.38
CA GLY A 86 -6.20 12.73 -6.94
C GLY A 86 -7.29 13.65 -6.39
N HIS A 87 -6.98 14.61 -5.51
CA HIS A 87 -7.93 15.48 -4.81
C HIS A 87 -9.05 14.70 -4.10
N ILE A 88 -8.70 13.57 -3.49
CA ILE A 88 -9.65 12.71 -2.79
C ILE A 88 -9.71 13.09 -1.30
N GLU A 89 -10.87 13.61 -0.89
CA GLU A 89 -11.16 13.84 0.53
C GLU A 89 -11.62 12.54 1.19
N TYR A 90 -10.88 12.10 2.20
CA TYR A 90 -11.19 10.85 2.94
C TYR A 90 -11.48 11.08 4.43
N ARG A 91 -11.35 12.34 4.91
CA ARG A 91 -11.68 12.67 6.30
C ARG A 91 -13.17 12.51 6.54
N ASN A 92 -13.52 11.92 7.69
CA ASN A 92 -14.89 11.65 8.09
C ASN A 92 -15.70 10.81 7.08
N LYS A 93 -15.00 9.92 6.32
CA LYS A 93 -15.58 9.02 5.31
C LYS A 93 -15.67 7.59 5.81
N ASN A 94 -16.62 6.82 5.26
CA ASN A 94 -16.74 5.39 5.48
C ASN A 94 -15.89 4.66 4.44
N ILE A 95 -14.94 3.87 4.90
CA ILE A 95 -13.95 3.19 4.06
C ILE A 95 -14.18 1.68 4.11
N LEU A 96 -14.21 1.03 2.96
CA LEU A 96 -14.24 -0.44 2.85
C LEU A 96 -12.91 -0.92 2.27
N ILE A 97 -12.18 -1.73 3.03
CA ILE A 97 -10.93 -2.35 2.62
C ILE A 97 -11.18 -3.82 2.30
N LEU A 98 -10.89 -4.21 1.06
CA LEU A 98 -10.98 -5.57 0.56
C LEU A 98 -9.60 -6.21 0.63
N GLY A 99 -9.43 -7.21 1.49
CA GLY A 99 -8.15 -7.91 1.69
C GLY A 99 -7.52 -7.64 3.06
N ALA A 100 -6.59 -8.52 3.42
CA ALA A 100 -5.75 -8.42 4.62
C ALA A 100 -4.35 -8.98 4.31
N GLY A 101 -3.75 -8.50 3.22
CA GLY A 101 -2.41 -8.85 2.76
C GLY A 101 -1.33 -7.92 3.33
N GLY A 102 -0.09 -8.08 2.85
CA GLY A 102 1.08 -7.38 3.39
C GLY A 102 1.06 -5.86 3.24
N VAL A 103 0.31 -5.30 2.28
CA VAL A 103 0.17 -3.84 2.10
C VAL A 103 -1.01 -3.28 2.87
N THR A 104 -1.96 -4.14 3.29
CA THR A 104 -3.24 -3.69 3.85
C THR A 104 -3.07 -2.95 5.18
N SER A 105 -2.07 -3.31 5.98
CA SER A 105 -1.76 -2.58 7.23
C SER A 105 -1.34 -1.13 6.96
N SER A 106 -0.60 -0.88 5.88
CA SER A 106 -0.21 0.48 5.46
C SER A 106 -1.42 1.29 5.00
N ILE A 107 -2.36 0.66 4.30
CA ILE A 107 -3.60 1.31 3.87
C ILE A 107 -4.50 1.60 5.07
N LEU A 108 -4.64 0.65 6.00
CA LEU A 108 -5.40 0.86 7.23
C LEU A 108 -4.83 2.04 8.03
N GLU A 109 -3.50 2.08 8.23
CA GLU A 109 -2.80 3.16 8.97
C GLU A 109 -3.03 4.53 8.32
N ALA A 110 -3.12 4.62 7.00
CA ALA A 110 -3.39 5.87 6.30
C ALA A 110 -4.75 6.50 6.69
N PHE A 111 -5.73 5.67 7.07
CA PHE A 111 -7.08 6.12 7.43
C PHE A 111 -7.31 6.29 8.93
N ILE A 112 -6.50 5.64 9.77
CA ILE A 112 -6.59 5.80 11.23
C ILE A 112 -6.42 7.28 11.60
N ASN A 113 -7.33 7.83 12.39
CA ASN A 113 -7.54 9.24 12.79
C ASN A 113 -8.34 10.12 11.84
N ASN A 114 -8.59 9.69 10.63
CA ASN A 114 -9.23 10.56 9.65
C ASN A 114 -10.58 10.01 9.15
N ALA A 115 -10.73 8.69 9.07
CA ALA A 115 -11.97 8.07 8.63
C ALA A 115 -13.09 8.20 9.69
N LYS A 116 -14.34 8.18 9.26
CA LYS A 116 -15.50 8.05 10.15
C LYS A 116 -15.63 6.61 10.64
N LYS A 117 -15.48 5.66 9.73
CA LYS A 117 -15.53 4.22 10.01
C LYS A 117 -14.76 3.44 8.97
N ILE A 118 -14.06 2.40 9.41
CA ILE A 118 -13.29 1.52 8.53
C ILE A 118 -13.89 0.13 8.62
N TYR A 119 -14.28 -0.42 7.48
CA TYR A 119 -14.73 -1.80 7.33
C TYR A 119 -13.62 -2.61 6.66
N ILE A 120 -13.37 -3.80 7.18
CA ILE A 120 -12.40 -4.73 6.63
C ILE A 120 -13.12 -6.03 6.27
N THR A 121 -12.92 -6.51 5.06
CA THR A 121 -13.40 -7.82 4.65
C THR A 121 -12.28 -8.62 4.00
N ASN A 122 -12.19 -9.90 4.32
CA ASN A 122 -11.19 -10.81 3.74
C ASN A 122 -11.73 -12.24 3.72
N ARG A 123 -11.39 -13.02 2.68
CA ARG A 123 -11.80 -14.44 2.57
C ARG A 123 -11.41 -15.26 3.80
N THR A 124 -10.23 -15.01 4.35
CA THR A 124 -9.76 -15.62 5.61
C THR A 124 -10.03 -14.65 6.75
N LYS A 125 -11.10 -14.87 7.51
CA LYS A 125 -11.56 -14.00 8.62
C LYS A 125 -10.44 -13.73 9.64
N LYS A 126 -9.67 -14.75 10.01
CA LYS A 126 -8.55 -14.64 10.95
C LYS A 126 -7.55 -13.55 10.56
N LYS A 127 -7.22 -13.42 9.25
CA LYS A 127 -6.31 -12.35 8.77
C LYS A 127 -6.91 -10.95 8.95
N ALA A 128 -8.22 -10.80 8.76
CA ALA A 128 -8.91 -9.53 9.02
C ALA A 128 -8.90 -9.19 10.52
N GLU A 129 -9.06 -10.18 11.40
CA GLU A 129 -8.99 -10.03 12.86
C GLU A 129 -7.58 -9.61 13.30
N GLU A 130 -6.53 -10.22 12.76
CA GLU A 130 -5.14 -9.85 13.01
C GLU A 130 -4.87 -8.41 12.56
N LEU A 131 -5.35 -8.02 11.39
CA LEU A 131 -5.23 -6.66 10.87
C LEU A 131 -5.99 -5.64 11.74
N LYS A 132 -7.21 -5.96 12.16
CA LYS A 132 -7.97 -5.12 13.11
C LYS A 132 -7.22 -4.93 14.42
N LYS A 133 -6.71 -6.01 15.01
CA LYS A 133 -5.91 -5.96 16.26
C LYS A 133 -4.70 -5.04 16.11
N LEU A 134 -4.02 -5.07 14.96
CA LEU A 134 -2.91 -4.19 14.66
C LEU A 134 -3.35 -2.72 14.64
N GLY A 135 -4.46 -2.41 13.95
CA GLY A 135 -5.03 -1.07 13.92
C GLY A 135 -5.46 -0.57 15.30
N ASP A 136 -6.14 -1.40 16.09
CA ASP A 136 -6.55 -1.06 17.47
C ASP A 136 -5.31 -0.78 18.34
N THR A 137 -4.21 -1.52 18.15
CA THR A 137 -2.93 -1.28 18.85
C THR A 137 -2.30 0.05 18.44
N SER A 138 -2.30 0.40 17.15
CA SER A 138 -1.82 1.70 16.65
C SER A 138 -2.61 2.84 17.28
N ILE A 139 -3.95 2.74 17.30
CA ILE A 139 -4.85 3.73 17.91
C ILE A 139 -4.49 3.92 19.39
N ALA A 140 -4.33 2.85 20.15
CA ALA A 140 -4.01 2.89 21.58
C ALA A 140 -2.61 3.47 21.84
N THR A 141 -1.61 3.02 21.10
CA THR A 141 -0.20 3.43 21.26
C THR A 141 -0.01 4.94 21.05
N LEU A 142 -0.71 5.50 20.08
CA LEU A 142 -0.60 6.92 19.73
C LEU A 142 -1.67 7.79 20.39
N GLN A 143 -2.48 7.23 21.31
CA GLN A 143 -3.59 7.90 21.98
C GLN A 143 -4.53 8.62 21.00
N ARG A 144 -4.76 8.00 19.85
CA ARG A 144 -5.55 8.54 18.76
C ARG A 144 -7.04 8.47 19.11
N LYS A 145 -7.85 9.26 18.41
CA LYS A 145 -9.31 9.18 18.51
C LYS A 145 -9.75 7.76 18.10
N LYS A 146 -10.57 7.14 18.95
CA LYS A 146 -11.04 5.78 18.70
C LYS A 146 -11.97 5.75 17.48
N GLU A 147 -11.42 5.36 16.35
CA GLU A 147 -12.21 5.04 15.17
C GLU A 147 -12.76 3.62 15.28
N THR A 148 -13.91 3.42 14.66
CA THR A 148 -14.52 2.08 14.68
C THR A 148 -14.00 1.29 13.48
N ILE A 149 -13.09 0.34 13.75
CA ILE A 149 -12.70 -0.69 12.79
C ILE A 149 -13.65 -1.87 12.97
N GLU A 150 -14.39 -2.19 11.93
CA GLU A 150 -15.34 -3.30 11.91
C GLU A 150 -14.96 -4.34 10.87
N ILE A 151 -15.01 -5.61 11.26
CA ILE A 151 -14.84 -6.73 10.33
C ILE A 151 -16.22 -7.15 9.84
N ILE A 152 -16.37 -7.23 8.53
CA ILE A 152 -17.56 -7.76 7.89
C ILE A 152 -17.22 -9.04 7.11
N ASP A 153 -18.18 -9.94 6.99
CA ASP A 153 -17.98 -11.19 6.27
C ASP A 153 -17.69 -10.94 4.79
N TRP A 154 -16.89 -11.82 4.19
CA TRP A 154 -16.64 -11.78 2.75
C TRP A 154 -17.95 -11.88 1.98
N GLY A 155 -18.12 -11.06 0.98
CA GLY A 155 -19.38 -10.95 0.21
C GLY A 155 -20.36 -9.93 0.79
N LYS A 156 -20.14 -9.42 2.01
CA LYS A 156 -20.93 -8.34 2.59
C LYS A 156 -20.29 -6.98 2.37
N LYS A 157 -21.11 -5.94 2.36
CA LYS A 157 -20.67 -4.54 2.24
C LYS A 157 -21.52 -3.64 3.14
N PRO A 158 -20.99 -2.50 3.62
CA PRO A 158 -21.79 -1.52 4.35
C PRO A 158 -22.84 -0.86 3.44
N LYS A 159 -23.97 -0.45 4.01
CA LYS A 159 -25.02 0.27 3.25
C LYS A 159 -24.53 1.61 2.74
N ILE A 160 -23.65 2.28 3.50
CA ILE A 160 -23.06 3.57 3.16
C ILE A 160 -21.54 3.38 3.13
N CYS A 161 -20.95 3.66 1.99
CA CYS A 161 -19.50 3.63 1.78
C CYS A 161 -19.10 4.78 0.87
N ASP A 162 -18.02 5.44 1.19
CA ASP A 162 -17.48 6.54 0.41
C ASP A 162 -16.28 6.11 -0.44
N ILE A 163 -15.47 5.16 0.08
CA ILE A 163 -14.27 4.65 -0.60
C ILE A 163 -14.21 3.13 -0.45
N VAL A 164 -14.07 2.43 -1.56
CA VAL A 164 -13.84 0.97 -1.62
C VAL A 164 -12.45 0.74 -2.17
N ILE A 165 -11.61 -0.01 -1.43
CA ILE A 165 -10.20 -0.21 -1.78
C ILE A 165 -9.92 -1.70 -1.97
N ASN A 166 -9.48 -2.09 -3.15
CA ASN A 166 -8.93 -3.42 -3.38
C ASN A 166 -7.46 -3.46 -3.00
N THR A 167 -7.13 -4.23 -1.96
CA THR A 167 -5.75 -4.52 -1.53
C THR A 167 -5.38 -5.98 -1.78
N THR A 168 -6.22 -6.73 -2.49
CA THR A 168 -5.97 -8.12 -2.87
C THR A 168 -5.14 -8.19 -4.15
N SER A 169 -4.68 -9.40 -4.49
CA SER A 169 -4.04 -9.69 -5.78
C SER A 169 -5.05 -10.00 -6.90
N VAL A 170 -6.35 -10.06 -6.59
CA VAL A 170 -7.39 -10.38 -7.58
C VAL A 170 -7.53 -9.22 -8.57
N GLY A 171 -7.30 -9.51 -9.84
CA GLY A 171 -7.21 -8.54 -10.93
C GLY A 171 -5.81 -8.36 -11.50
N LEU A 172 -4.76 -8.98 -10.90
CA LEU A 172 -3.42 -9.07 -11.51
C LEU A 172 -3.43 -9.97 -12.74
N ILE A 173 -4.21 -11.04 -12.71
CA ILE A 173 -4.39 -11.92 -13.84
C ILE A 173 -5.64 -11.46 -14.59
N LYS A 174 -5.54 -11.42 -15.92
CA LYS A 174 -6.66 -11.05 -16.78
C LYS A 174 -7.87 -11.95 -16.49
N ASP A 175 -9.06 -11.35 -16.48
CA ASP A 175 -10.35 -12.01 -16.25
C ASP A 175 -10.62 -12.47 -14.81
N GLU A 176 -9.73 -12.20 -13.84
CA GLU A 176 -10.05 -12.39 -12.42
C GLU A 176 -11.08 -11.38 -11.92
N ASN A 177 -12.01 -11.88 -11.06
CA ASN A 177 -13.05 -11.08 -10.43
C ASN A 177 -13.06 -11.28 -8.91
N LEU A 178 -13.45 -10.25 -8.19
CA LEU A 178 -13.59 -10.29 -6.74
C LEU A 178 -14.83 -11.02 -6.23
N ASP A 179 -15.76 -11.37 -7.10
CA ASP A 179 -17.07 -11.99 -6.78
C ASP A 179 -17.83 -11.20 -5.70
N LEU A 180 -17.76 -9.88 -5.78
CA LEU A 180 -18.42 -8.96 -4.86
C LEU A 180 -19.45 -8.10 -5.61
N ASP A 181 -20.68 -8.02 -5.06
CA ASP A 181 -21.74 -7.21 -5.65
C ASP A 181 -21.79 -5.80 -5.08
N PHE A 182 -21.52 -4.80 -5.92
CA PHE A 182 -21.60 -3.38 -5.61
C PHE A 182 -22.73 -2.65 -6.35
N LYS A 183 -23.77 -3.36 -6.81
CA LYS A 183 -24.90 -2.77 -7.57
C LYS A 183 -25.60 -1.66 -6.80
N ASP A 184 -25.70 -1.75 -5.48
CA ASP A 184 -26.33 -0.73 -4.63
C ASP A 184 -25.59 0.61 -4.66
N TYR A 185 -24.32 0.63 -5.12
CA TYR A 185 -23.53 1.85 -5.29
C TYR A 185 -23.63 2.44 -6.70
N LYS A 186 -24.53 1.91 -7.53
CA LYS A 186 -24.78 2.40 -8.89
C LYS A 186 -25.19 3.88 -8.88
N ASN A 187 -24.68 4.62 -9.88
CA ASN A 187 -24.96 6.05 -10.06
C ASN A 187 -24.55 6.94 -8.89
N ASN A 188 -23.86 6.42 -7.89
CA ASN A 188 -23.30 7.24 -6.82
C ASN A 188 -21.89 7.72 -7.19
N LYS A 189 -21.81 8.84 -7.91
CA LYS A 189 -20.54 9.47 -8.35
C LYS A 189 -19.61 9.86 -7.20
N ASN A 190 -20.09 9.86 -5.96
CA ASN A 190 -19.30 10.20 -4.79
C ASN A 190 -18.54 9.00 -4.21
N VAL A 191 -18.89 7.75 -4.59
CA VAL A 191 -18.14 6.56 -4.17
C VAL A 191 -16.92 6.40 -5.07
N LEU A 192 -15.74 6.38 -4.43
CA LEU A 192 -14.48 6.06 -5.08
C LEU A 192 -14.20 4.55 -4.99
N PHE A 193 -13.84 3.95 -6.10
CA PHE A 193 -13.24 2.62 -6.17
C PHE A 193 -11.75 2.77 -6.45
N TYR A 194 -10.93 2.36 -5.51
CA TYR A 194 -9.48 2.40 -5.60
C TYR A 194 -8.93 0.98 -5.69
N ASP A 195 -8.13 0.69 -6.71
CA ASP A 195 -7.42 -0.59 -6.83
C ASP A 195 -5.93 -0.36 -6.62
N LEU A 196 -5.27 -1.08 -5.70
CA LEU A 196 -3.82 -0.99 -5.54
C LEU A 196 -3.06 -1.56 -6.75
N ILE A 197 -3.74 -2.35 -7.57
CA ILE A 197 -3.19 -2.85 -8.83
C ILE A 197 -3.08 -1.68 -9.81
N TYR A 198 -1.92 -1.57 -10.46
CA TYR A 198 -1.64 -0.57 -11.50
C TYR A 198 -1.31 -1.19 -12.85
N ASN A 199 -1.01 -2.48 -12.87
CA ASN A 199 -0.88 -3.27 -14.07
C ASN A 199 -1.67 -4.59 -13.91
N PRO A 200 -2.75 -4.81 -14.67
CA PRO A 200 -3.28 -3.96 -15.74
C PRO A 200 -3.74 -2.58 -15.25
N LYS A 201 -3.71 -1.59 -16.15
CA LYS A 201 -4.13 -0.21 -15.85
C LYS A 201 -5.58 -0.10 -15.37
N GLU A 202 -6.46 -0.98 -15.86
CA GLU A 202 -7.87 -1.07 -15.50
C GLU A 202 -8.22 -2.54 -15.25
N THR A 203 -8.43 -2.90 -14.00
CA THR A 203 -8.90 -4.22 -13.58
C THR A 203 -10.41 -4.35 -13.79
N ASN A 204 -10.95 -5.57 -13.78
CA ASN A 204 -12.41 -5.77 -13.86
C ASN A 204 -13.14 -5.05 -12.71
N PHE A 205 -12.54 -5.00 -11.52
CA PHE A 205 -13.07 -4.24 -10.38
C PHE A 205 -13.27 -2.75 -10.72
N LEU A 206 -12.28 -2.10 -11.33
CA LEU A 206 -12.38 -0.69 -11.74
C LEU A 206 -13.31 -0.50 -12.94
N LYS A 207 -13.24 -1.39 -13.93
CA LYS A 207 -14.12 -1.36 -15.11
C LYS A 207 -15.59 -1.43 -14.72
N ASP A 208 -15.94 -2.35 -13.83
CA ASP A 208 -17.30 -2.52 -13.33
C ASP A 208 -17.77 -1.30 -12.52
N ALA A 209 -16.89 -0.72 -11.69
CA ALA A 209 -17.19 0.51 -10.96
C ALA A 209 -17.48 1.67 -11.92
N LYS A 210 -16.67 1.84 -12.94
CA LYS A 210 -16.82 2.87 -13.97
C LYS A 210 -18.14 2.70 -14.76
N LEU A 211 -18.50 1.48 -15.13
CA LEU A 211 -19.78 1.18 -15.80
C LEU A 211 -20.98 1.50 -14.90
N ARG A 212 -20.83 1.45 -13.59
CA ARG A 212 -21.85 1.87 -12.63
C ARG A 212 -21.90 3.37 -12.41
N GLY A 213 -20.99 4.16 -13.00
CA GLY A 213 -20.91 5.60 -12.83
C GLY A 213 -20.15 6.06 -11.58
N ASN A 214 -19.39 5.16 -10.93
CA ASN A 214 -18.55 5.50 -9.78
C ASN A 214 -17.23 6.12 -10.22
N LYS A 215 -16.56 6.85 -9.29
CA LYS A 215 -15.16 7.29 -9.48
C LYS A 215 -14.21 6.10 -9.37
N THR A 216 -13.13 6.13 -10.15
CA THR A 216 -12.12 5.06 -10.12
C THR A 216 -10.71 5.61 -10.07
N MET A 217 -9.83 4.95 -9.33
CA MET A 217 -8.37 5.19 -9.30
C MET A 217 -7.63 3.85 -9.25
N ASN A 218 -6.49 3.78 -9.92
CA ASN A 218 -5.59 2.63 -9.80
C ASN A 218 -4.35 2.98 -8.94
N GLY A 219 -3.53 1.97 -8.65
CA GLY A 219 -2.37 2.08 -7.74
C GLY A 219 -1.15 2.81 -8.32
N LYS A 220 -1.19 3.30 -9.56
CA LYS A 220 -0.01 3.87 -10.23
C LYS A 220 0.62 5.03 -9.46
N MET A 221 -0.19 5.99 -9.01
CA MET A 221 0.34 7.12 -8.25
C MET A 221 0.87 6.70 -6.89
N MET A 222 0.22 5.76 -6.20
CA MET A 222 0.78 5.20 -4.97
C MET A 222 2.16 4.54 -5.21
N PHE A 223 2.30 3.81 -6.31
CA PHE A 223 3.58 3.19 -6.68
C PHE A 223 4.68 4.24 -6.89
N LEU A 224 4.39 5.34 -7.61
CA LEU A 224 5.35 6.41 -7.85
C LEU A 224 5.72 7.15 -6.55
N TRP A 225 4.74 7.52 -5.74
CA TRP A 225 4.99 8.24 -4.50
C TRP A 225 5.80 7.42 -3.48
N GLN A 226 5.48 6.12 -3.29
CA GLN A 226 6.26 5.28 -2.39
C GLN A 226 7.72 5.12 -2.87
N ALA A 227 7.94 5.05 -4.19
CA ALA A 227 9.27 4.96 -4.79
C ALA A 227 10.06 6.28 -4.62
N GLN A 228 9.40 7.42 -4.82
CA GLN A 228 10.00 8.75 -4.58
C GLN A 228 10.45 8.90 -3.12
N ILE A 229 9.59 8.48 -2.17
CA ILE A 229 9.92 8.54 -0.73
C ILE A 229 11.09 7.62 -0.41
N ALA A 230 11.12 6.39 -0.95
CA ALA A 230 12.25 5.48 -0.79
C ALA A 230 13.54 6.07 -1.35
N PHE A 231 13.49 6.67 -2.53
CA PHE A 231 14.63 7.36 -3.16
C PHE A 231 15.14 8.51 -2.28
N LYS A 232 14.25 9.32 -1.72
CA LYS A 232 14.60 10.39 -0.78
C LYS A 232 15.27 9.84 0.49
N ILE A 233 14.83 8.71 1.01
CA ILE A 233 15.43 8.06 2.18
C ILE A 233 16.89 7.68 1.89
N TRP A 234 17.20 7.18 0.68
CA TRP A 234 18.55 6.76 0.30
C TRP A 234 19.46 7.91 -0.06
N THR A 235 18.97 8.91 -0.78
CA THR A 235 19.79 9.94 -1.44
C THR A 235 19.65 11.34 -0.86
N ASN A 236 18.66 11.56 -0.01
CA ASN A 236 18.21 12.88 0.44
C ASN A 236 17.73 13.82 -0.68
N ILE A 237 17.46 13.29 -1.89
CA ILE A 237 16.92 14.01 -3.03
C ILE A 237 15.45 13.61 -3.20
N SER A 238 14.58 14.60 -3.43
CA SER A 238 13.16 14.36 -3.77
C SER A 238 12.96 14.64 -5.25
N PRO A 239 12.96 13.61 -6.12
CA PRO A 239 12.69 13.82 -7.55
C PRO A 239 11.22 14.25 -7.73
N THR A 240 10.96 15.07 -8.72
CA THR A 240 9.60 15.45 -9.10
C THR A 240 8.92 14.28 -9.83
N ILE A 241 7.67 14.01 -9.47
CA ILE A 241 6.81 13.10 -10.24
C ILE A 241 6.06 13.97 -11.26
N ASP A 242 6.61 14.12 -12.43
CA ASP A 242 6.04 14.89 -13.54
C ASP A 242 5.45 13.98 -14.62
N ASP A 243 4.90 14.59 -15.66
CA ASP A 243 4.32 13.86 -16.79
C ASP A 243 5.33 12.98 -17.54
N GLU A 244 6.62 13.33 -17.50
CA GLU A 244 7.68 12.53 -18.12
C GLU A 244 7.88 11.23 -17.36
N VAL A 245 8.02 11.28 -16.05
CA VAL A 245 8.12 10.10 -15.17
C VAL A 245 6.91 9.20 -15.33
N ILE A 246 5.69 9.79 -15.37
CA ILE A 246 4.45 9.04 -15.56
C ILE A 246 4.43 8.32 -16.93
N ARG A 247 4.84 9.00 -18.00
CA ARG A 247 4.93 8.41 -19.35
C ARG A 247 5.98 7.31 -19.44
N LEU A 248 7.13 7.50 -18.80
CA LEU A 248 8.19 6.49 -18.77
C LEU A 248 7.73 5.21 -18.04
N LEU A 249 7.01 5.35 -16.94
CA LEU A 249 6.42 4.20 -16.26
C LEU A 249 5.37 3.50 -17.15
N ASP A 250 4.48 4.26 -17.80
CA ASP A 250 3.46 3.69 -18.70
C ASP A 250 4.09 2.96 -19.89
N TRP A 251 5.23 3.44 -20.39
CA TRP A 251 6.00 2.79 -21.46
C TRP A 251 6.67 1.50 -20.97
N TRP A 252 7.34 1.55 -19.82
CA TRP A 252 8.01 0.40 -19.22
C TRP A 252 7.04 -0.74 -18.92
N LEU A 253 5.87 -0.42 -18.33
CA LEU A 253 4.83 -1.41 -18.04
C LEU A 253 4.29 -2.13 -19.29
N LYS A 254 4.38 -1.53 -20.48
CA LYS A 254 3.98 -2.18 -21.75
C LYS A 254 5.03 -3.16 -22.27
N LEU A 255 6.29 -3.03 -21.83
CA LEU A 255 7.39 -3.89 -22.28
C LEU A 255 7.57 -5.13 -21.40
N GLU A 256 7.20 -5.07 -20.14
CA GLU A 256 7.39 -6.19 -19.21
C GLU A 256 6.20 -7.19 -19.21
N PHE A 257 5.10 -6.87 -19.86
CA PHE A 257 3.87 -7.66 -19.92
C PHE A 257 3.21 -7.60 -21.29
#